data_f161775335e41071f298e89a051b5ca2
#
_entry.id   f161775335e41071f298e89a051b5ca2
#
_cell.length_a   1.000
_cell.length_b   1.000
_cell.length_c   1.000
_cell.angle_alpha   90.00
_cell.angle_beta   90.00
_cell.angle_gamma   90.00
#
_symmetry.space_group_name_H-M   'P 1'
#
loop_
_entity.id
_entity.type
_entity.pdbx_description
1 polymer ?
#
loop_
_entity_poly.entity_id
_entity_poly.type
_entity_poly.pdbx_seq_one_letter_code
_entity_poly.pdbx_strand_id
1 'polypeptide(L)' 'MEPVTNALAFGAAIRKARREQRLTQRELALAVGTGERFIVDLENGKQTARLGKAIEVAAALGITLTMARES' A
#
# COMPACT_ATOMS: atom_id res chain seq x y z
N MET A 1 -16.52 -4.55 2.65
CA MET A 1 -15.05 -4.41 2.57
C MET A 1 -14.40 -5.75 2.92
N GLU A 2 -13.51 -6.21 2.10
CA GLU A 2 -12.86 -7.49 2.33
C GLU A 2 -11.60 -7.32 3.16
N PRO A 3 -11.35 -8.25 4.10
CA PRO A 3 -10.11 -8.22 4.86
C PRO A 3 -8.89 -8.42 3.96
N VAL A 4 -7.82 -7.72 4.28
CA VAL A 4 -6.53 -7.89 3.60
C VAL A 4 -5.73 -8.91 4.39
N THR A 5 -5.50 -10.09 3.80
CA THR A 5 -4.86 -11.20 4.49
C THR A 5 -3.51 -11.60 3.90
N ASN A 6 -3.07 -10.94 2.84
CA ASN A 6 -1.79 -11.27 2.22
C ASN A 6 -1.24 -10.06 1.46
N ALA A 7 0.02 -10.17 1.07
CA ALA A 7 0.72 -9.07 0.38
C ALA A 7 0.09 -8.72 -0.97
N LEU A 8 -0.43 -9.70 -1.68
CA LEU A 8 -1.07 -9.46 -2.97
C LEU A 8 -2.33 -8.61 -2.80
N ALA A 9 -3.18 -8.96 -1.84
CA ALA A 9 -4.40 -8.22 -1.55
C ALA A 9 -4.07 -6.81 -1.04
N PHE A 10 -3.03 -6.68 -0.21
CA PHE A 10 -2.58 -5.38 0.28
C PHE A 10 -2.14 -4.49 -0.88
N GLY A 11 -1.31 -5.03 -1.77
CA GLY A 11 -0.84 -4.28 -2.95
C GLY A 11 -1.98 -3.84 -3.86
N ALA A 12 -2.97 -4.71 -4.05
CA ALA A 12 -4.14 -4.38 -4.85
C ALA A 12 -4.96 -3.24 -4.21
N ALA A 13 -5.09 -3.24 -2.90
CA ALA A 13 -5.79 -2.17 -2.18
C ALA A 13 -5.05 -0.84 -2.32
N ILE A 14 -3.72 -0.86 -2.21
CA ILE A 14 -2.89 0.33 -2.41
C ILE A 14 -3.10 0.89 -3.82
N ARG A 15 -3.02 0.02 -4.83
CA ARG A 15 -3.18 0.43 -6.22
C ARG A 15 -4.56 1.04 -6.47
N LYS A 16 -5.60 0.43 -5.94
CA LYS A 16 -6.95 0.93 -6.09
C LYS A 16 -7.10 2.32 -5.48
N ALA A 17 -6.65 2.48 -4.23
CA ALA A 17 -6.74 3.76 -3.55
C ALA A 17 -5.94 4.84 -4.27
N ARG A 18 -4.75 4.50 -4.76
CA ARG A 18 -3.92 5.43 -5.52
C ARG A 18 -4.64 5.91 -6.77
N ARG A 19 -5.21 4.97 -7.53
CA ARG A 19 -5.92 5.30 -8.78
C ARG A 19 -7.17 6.14 -8.53
N GLU A 20 -7.89 5.84 -7.47
CA GLU A 20 -9.06 6.63 -7.09
C GLU A 20 -8.70 8.07 -6.78
N GLN A 21 -7.49 8.31 -6.28
CA GLN A 21 -6.99 9.65 -5.98
C GLN A 21 -6.24 10.27 -7.17
N ARG A 22 -6.20 9.57 -8.31
CA ARG A 22 -5.56 10.02 -9.54
C ARG A 22 -4.07 10.32 -9.38
N LEU A 23 -3.40 9.53 -8.56
CA LEU A 23 -1.96 9.65 -8.35
C LEU A 23 -1.23 8.65 -9.23
N THR A 24 -0.08 9.07 -9.76
CA THR A 24 0.84 8.12 -10.40
C THR A 24 1.64 7.40 -9.33
N GLN A 25 2.26 6.29 -9.70
CA GLN A 25 3.16 5.58 -8.79
C GLN A 25 4.31 6.48 -8.35
N ARG A 26 4.82 7.30 -9.27
CA ARG A 26 5.90 8.24 -8.97
C ARG A 26 5.45 9.30 -7.97
N GLU A 27 4.25 9.85 -8.16
CA GLU A 27 3.73 10.86 -7.25
C GLU A 27 3.56 10.31 -5.85
N LEU A 28 3.04 9.09 -5.73
CA LEU A 28 2.91 8.44 -4.43
C LEU A 28 4.27 8.20 -3.81
N ALA A 29 5.24 7.72 -4.59
CA ALA A 29 6.60 7.48 -4.10
C ALA A 29 7.22 8.77 -3.54
N LEU A 30 7.07 9.88 -4.25
CA LEU A 30 7.58 11.17 -3.79
C LEU A 30 6.91 11.62 -2.49
N ALA A 31 5.60 11.40 -2.39
CA ALA A 31 4.85 11.81 -1.20
C ALA A 31 5.31 11.08 0.07
N VAL A 32 5.72 9.82 -0.05
CA VAL A 32 6.17 9.03 1.11
C VAL A 32 7.68 8.95 1.24
N GLY A 33 8.41 9.62 0.35
CA GLY A 33 9.86 9.64 0.44
C GLY A 33 10.53 8.30 0.11
N THR A 34 10.03 7.61 -0.92
CA THR A 34 10.61 6.35 -1.37
C THR A 34 10.83 6.37 -2.87
N GLY A 35 11.50 5.35 -3.40
CA GLY A 35 11.65 5.19 -4.84
C GLY A 35 10.38 4.63 -5.48
N GLU A 36 10.17 4.96 -6.75
CA GLU A 36 9.01 4.47 -7.50
C GLU A 36 8.99 2.94 -7.53
N ARG A 37 10.17 2.30 -7.61
CA ARG A 37 10.28 0.84 -7.65
C ARG A 37 9.63 0.20 -6.42
N PHE A 38 9.76 0.83 -5.26
CA PHE A 38 9.13 0.32 -4.05
C PHE A 38 7.61 0.26 -4.22
N ILE A 39 7.01 1.30 -4.80
CA ILE A 39 5.56 1.34 -5.03
C ILE A 39 5.14 0.27 -6.04
N VAL A 40 5.90 0.12 -7.12
CA VAL A 40 5.61 -0.91 -8.13
C VAL A 40 5.61 -2.29 -7.49
N ASP A 41 6.64 -2.61 -6.73
CA ASP A 41 6.77 -3.91 -6.07
C ASP A 41 5.65 -4.13 -5.05
N LEU A 42 5.33 -3.10 -4.28
CA LEU A 42 4.28 -3.17 -3.28
C LEU A 42 2.92 -3.48 -3.93
N GLU A 43 2.60 -2.77 -5.01
CA GLU A 43 1.33 -2.96 -5.72
C GLU A 43 1.25 -4.33 -6.39
N ASN A 44 2.41 -4.92 -6.71
CA ASN A 44 2.47 -6.25 -7.30
C ASN A 44 2.49 -7.38 -6.25
N GLY A 45 2.40 -7.02 -4.99
CA GLY A 45 2.30 -8.02 -3.92
C GLY A 45 3.62 -8.61 -3.46
N LYS A 46 4.72 -7.86 -3.60
CA LYS A 46 6.03 -8.34 -3.15
C LYS A 46 6.01 -8.56 -1.64
N GLN A 47 6.26 -9.82 -1.23
CA GLN A 47 6.17 -10.22 0.17
C GLN A 47 7.32 -9.69 1.04
N THR A 48 8.43 -9.34 0.40
CA THR A 48 9.61 -8.86 1.11
C THR A 48 9.68 -7.35 1.25
N ALA A 49 8.59 -6.64 0.91
CA ALA A 49 8.54 -5.19 1.09
C ALA A 49 8.65 -4.82 2.57
N ARG A 50 9.35 -3.72 2.85
CA ARG A 50 9.51 -3.26 4.23
C ARG A 50 8.16 -2.85 4.80
N LEU A 51 7.79 -3.46 5.92
CA LEU A 51 6.48 -3.26 6.53
C LEU A 51 6.25 -1.81 6.96
N GLY A 52 7.23 -1.20 7.61
CA GLY A 52 7.10 0.19 8.07
C GLY A 52 6.80 1.14 6.93
N LYS A 53 7.53 1.02 5.83
CA LYS A 53 7.31 1.88 4.66
C LYS A 53 5.96 1.57 4.01
N ALA A 54 5.57 0.29 3.97
CA ALA A 54 4.26 -0.10 3.43
C ALA A 54 3.11 0.53 4.22
N ILE A 55 3.24 0.59 5.54
CA ILE A 55 2.25 1.25 6.40
C ILE A 55 2.18 2.74 6.10
N GLU A 56 3.34 3.39 5.89
CA GLU A 56 3.39 4.80 5.52
C GLU A 56 2.69 5.08 4.19
N VAL A 57 2.86 4.18 3.22
CA VAL A 57 2.18 4.29 1.93
C VAL A 57 0.66 4.23 2.11
N ALA A 58 0.18 3.28 2.90
CA ALA A 58 -1.24 3.14 3.18
C ALA A 58 -1.78 4.42 3.85
N ALA A 59 -1.06 4.92 4.85
CA ALA A 59 -1.46 6.13 5.56
C ALA A 59 -1.52 7.35 4.63
N ALA A 60 -0.59 7.47 3.70
CA ALA A 60 -0.56 8.57 2.72
C ALA A 60 -1.80 8.55 1.83
N LEU A 61 -2.39 7.38 1.60
CA LEU A 61 -3.59 7.21 0.80
C LEU A 61 -4.88 7.29 1.63
N GLY A 62 -4.76 7.55 2.93
CA GLY A 62 -5.91 7.60 3.82
C GLY A 62 -6.44 6.24 4.23
N ILE A 63 -5.67 5.18 4.02
CA ILE A 63 -6.07 3.84 4.43
C ILE A 63 -5.71 3.65 5.89
N THR A 64 -6.71 3.35 6.69
CA THR A 64 -6.51 3.03 8.10
C THR A 64 -6.28 1.54 8.24
N LEU A 65 -5.17 1.17 8.86
CA LEU A 65 -4.87 -0.23 9.15
C LEU A 65 -5.34 -0.54 10.57
N THR A 66 -6.19 -1.54 10.68
CA THR A 66 -6.67 -1.99 11.98
C THR A 66 -6.30 -3.45 12.15
N MET A 67 -6.06 -3.82 13.41
CA MET A 67 -5.79 -5.20 13.76
C MET A 67 -6.99 -5.77 14.47
N ALA A 68 -7.51 -6.85 13.91
CA ALA A 68 -8.61 -7.57 14.53
C ALA A 68 -8.11 -8.97 14.89
N ARG A 69 -8.47 -9.42 16.08
CA ARG A 69 -8.08 -10.74 16.54
C ARG A 69 -9.31 -11.62 16.56
N GLU A 70 -9.24 -12.73 15.86
CA GLU A 70 -10.30 -13.73 15.91
C GLU A 70 -10.16 -14.56 17.18
N SER A 71 -11.26 -14.78 17.81
CA SER A 71 -11.30 -15.59 19.03
C SER A 71 -11.76 -17.00 18.73
#